data_01ea67578854184e1f28118b69f9af09
#
_entry.id   01ea67578854184e1f28118b69f9af09
#
_cell.length_a   1.000
_cell.length_b   1.000
_cell.length_c   1.000
_cell.angle_alpha   90.00
_cell.angle_beta   90.00
_cell.angle_gamma   90.00
#
_symmetry.space_group_name_H-M   'P 1'
#
loop_
_entity.id
_entity.type
_entity.pdbx_description
1 polymer ?
#
loop_
_entity_poly.entity_id
_entity_poly.type
_entity_poly.pdbx_seq_one_letter_code
_entity_poly.pdbx_strand_id
1 'polypeptide(L)'
;MTQPMADNRTTRPYQLGLALSGGSIKGFAHLGVLKYLDEVGLHPEIIAGTSAGSIMGAFYASGYAPEEIHELLSKTGFMQMTSFTTKGGGIFSTTKFLNLLKKNLRHRKLEDLPTPMRIVATDLNQGEPHVFTEGPLAKIILASSSIPILFCPVEIDGHTYVDGGLFRNFPVTAIREDCEEVIGMNLGPMQSAEIPMNIKDIANRAWELIFRQNTTPDCAACDYLLETSEVMKFGMFEVSASEQLMKIGYELAKAELGPLVKKKKGTKKP
;
A
#
# COMPACT_ATOMS: atom_id res chain seq x y z
N MET A 1 34.25 -41.00 -1.99
CA MET A 1 33.03 -40.75 -1.18
C MET A 1 32.76 -39.26 -1.25
N THR A 2 31.88 -38.86 -2.16
CA THR A 2 31.44 -37.49 -2.34
C THR A 2 30.31 -37.22 -1.33
N GLN A 3 30.53 -36.32 -0.38
CA GLN A 3 29.47 -35.83 0.50
C GLN A 3 28.37 -35.16 -0.33
N PRO A 4 27.09 -35.40 -0.06
CA PRO A 4 26.03 -34.67 -0.70
C PRO A 4 26.13 -33.21 -0.26
N MET A 5 26.16 -32.29 -1.24
CA MET A 5 26.03 -30.84 -0.98
C MET A 5 24.69 -30.61 -0.27
N ALA A 6 24.73 -30.04 0.91
CA ALA A 6 23.56 -29.64 1.64
C ALA A 6 22.75 -28.65 0.75
N ASP A 7 21.51 -29.00 0.50
CA ASP A 7 20.54 -28.13 -0.18
C ASP A 7 20.26 -26.92 0.72
N ASN A 8 20.96 -25.83 0.46
CA ASN A 8 20.90 -24.60 1.24
C ASN A 8 19.72 -23.72 0.75
N ARG A 9 18.57 -24.34 0.49
CA ARG A 9 17.33 -23.59 0.31
C ARG A 9 16.94 -23.05 1.68
N THR A 10 17.23 -21.78 1.92
CA THR A 10 16.63 -21.02 3.01
C THR A 10 15.12 -21.09 2.80
N THR A 11 14.43 -21.83 3.65
CA THR A 11 12.96 -21.88 3.62
C THR A 11 12.44 -20.46 3.90
N ARG A 12 11.72 -19.89 2.95
CA ARG A 12 11.09 -18.59 3.13
C ARG A 12 10.05 -18.69 4.25
N PRO A 13 10.05 -17.75 5.21
CA PRO A 13 9.20 -17.87 6.40
C PRO A 13 7.69 -17.77 6.09
N TYR A 14 7.31 -17.14 4.95
CA TYR A 14 5.92 -16.91 4.60
C TYR A 14 5.55 -17.61 3.28
N GLN A 15 4.40 -18.29 3.27
CA GLN A 15 3.87 -18.94 2.08
C GLN A 15 3.26 -17.91 1.12
N LEU A 16 2.57 -16.89 1.67
CA LEU A 16 1.86 -15.88 0.89
C LEU A 16 2.08 -14.49 1.45
N GLY A 17 2.69 -13.61 0.65
CA GLY A 17 2.79 -12.18 0.90
C GLY A 17 1.77 -11.38 0.08
N LEU A 18 1.42 -10.20 0.58
CA LEU A 18 0.58 -9.23 -0.12
C LEU A 18 1.25 -7.86 -0.14
N ALA A 19 1.43 -7.29 -1.34
CA ALA A 19 1.97 -5.95 -1.53
C ALA A 19 0.88 -4.99 -2.05
N LEU A 20 0.72 -3.85 -1.38
CA LEU A 20 -0.30 -2.84 -1.65
C LEU A 20 0.37 -1.51 -1.97
N SER A 21 0.19 -1.03 -3.21
CA SER A 21 0.81 0.22 -3.65
C SER A 21 0.16 1.48 -3.07
N GLY A 22 0.86 2.60 -3.17
CA GLY A 22 0.27 3.93 -3.02
C GLY A 22 -0.72 4.23 -4.16
N GLY A 23 -1.63 5.18 -3.92
CA GLY A 23 -2.63 5.54 -4.93
C GLY A 23 -3.72 6.50 -4.44
N SER A 24 -3.54 7.12 -3.27
CA SER A 24 -4.53 8.03 -2.67
C SER A 24 -5.90 7.35 -2.52
N ILE A 25 -7.00 7.99 -2.96
CA ILE A 25 -8.37 7.46 -2.84
C ILE A 25 -8.55 6.10 -3.55
N LYS A 26 -7.76 5.83 -4.60
CA LYS A 26 -7.78 4.54 -5.31
C LYS A 26 -7.46 3.35 -4.40
N GLY A 27 -6.87 3.62 -3.22
CA GLY A 27 -6.63 2.63 -2.16
C GLY A 27 -7.87 1.86 -1.71
N PHE A 28 -9.08 2.39 -1.92
CA PHE A 28 -10.30 1.62 -1.67
C PHE A 28 -10.40 0.37 -2.55
N ALA A 29 -9.72 0.30 -3.70
CA ALA A 29 -9.65 -0.91 -4.49
C ALA A 29 -8.86 -2.03 -3.78
N HIS A 30 -7.90 -1.70 -2.91
CA HIS A 30 -7.23 -2.70 -2.08
C HIS A 30 -8.22 -3.45 -1.17
N LEU A 31 -9.25 -2.73 -0.64
CA LEU A 31 -10.28 -3.38 0.19
C LEU A 31 -11.09 -4.41 -0.59
N GLY A 32 -11.32 -4.16 -1.88
CA GLY A 32 -11.96 -5.15 -2.75
C GLY A 32 -11.13 -6.41 -2.93
N VAL A 33 -9.82 -6.26 -3.11
CA VAL A 33 -8.88 -7.39 -3.18
C VAL A 33 -8.90 -8.17 -1.87
N LEU A 34 -8.75 -7.48 -0.73
CA LEU A 34 -8.77 -8.09 0.61
C LEU A 34 -10.07 -8.84 0.87
N LYS A 35 -11.22 -8.26 0.51
CA LYS A 35 -12.52 -8.92 0.60
C LYS A 35 -12.57 -10.24 -0.18
N TYR A 36 -12.11 -10.22 -1.43
CA TYR A 36 -12.06 -11.43 -2.24
C TYR A 36 -11.13 -12.49 -1.62
N LEU A 37 -9.96 -12.08 -1.13
CA LEU A 37 -9.01 -12.99 -0.47
C LEU A 37 -9.64 -13.66 0.76
N ASP A 38 -10.37 -12.91 1.60
CA ASP A 38 -11.08 -13.44 2.77
C ASP A 38 -12.16 -14.45 2.36
N GLU A 39 -12.98 -14.12 1.35
CA GLU A 39 -14.05 -15.00 0.85
C GLU A 39 -13.54 -16.34 0.31
N VAL A 40 -12.35 -16.36 -0.29
CA VAL A 40 -11.76 -17.60 -0.84
C VAL A 40 -10.82 -18.32 0.12
N GLY A 41 -10.58 -17.74 1.32
CA GLY A 41 -9.71 -18.31 2.35
C GLY A 41 -8.22 -18.22 2.02
N LEU A 42 -7.80 -17.19 1.28
CA LEU A 42 -6.41 -16.86 0.99
C LEU A 42 -5.96 -15.72 1.91
N HIS A 43 -5.38 -16.04 3.05
CA HIS A 43 -4.93 -15.06 4.02
C HIS A 43 -3.43 -14.79 3.84
N PRO A 44 -3.00 -13.54 3.55
CA PRO A 44 -1.59 -13.18 3.50
C PRO A 44 -0.96 -13.31 4.90
N GLU A 45 0.23 -13.90 4.96
CA GLU A 45 0.99 -14.10 6.20
C GLU A 45 1.89 -12.90 6.52
N ILE A 46 2.15 -12.05 5.52
CA ILE A 46 2.82 -10.76 5.66
C ILE A 46 2.26 -9.77 4.64
N ILE A 47 2.20 -8.49 5.01
CA ILE A 47 1.73 -7.40 4.13
C ILE A 47 2.83 -6.35 4.00
N ALA A 48 3.04 -5.85 2.77
CA ALA A 48 3.81 -4.63 2.54
C ALA A 48 2.90 -3.53 2.00
N GLY A 49 3.07 -2.29 2.48
CA GLY A 49 2.23 -1.17 2.07
C GLY A 49 3.00 0.14 1.93
N THR A 50 2.62 0.94 0.91
CA THR A 50 3.07 2.32 0.72
C THR A 50 1.85 3.22 0.66
N SER A 51 1.88 4.40 1.33
CA SER A 51 0.83 5.42 1.24
C SER A 51 -0.57 4.83 1.51
N ALA A 52 -1.50 4.91 0.56
CA ALA A 52 -2.83 4.30 0.66
C ALA A 52 -2.76 2.80 1.01
N GLY A 53 -1.80 2.06 0.45
CA GLY A 53 -1.57 0.65 0.79
C GLY A 53 -1.15 0.44 2.24
N SER A 54 -0.38 1.38 2.82
CA SER A 54 -0.02 1.33 4.24
C SER A 54 -1.23 1.54 5.15
N ILE A 55 -2.16 2.41 4.75
CA ILE A 55 -3.39 2.68 5.50
C ILE A 55 -4.30 1.43 5.48
N MET A 56 -4.68 0.97 4.28
CA MET A 56 -5.60 -0.16 4.13
C MET A 56 -5.02 -1.45 4.72
N GLY A 57 -3.73 -1.71 4.44
CA GLY A 57 -3.00 -2.86 4.97
C GLY A 57 -2.91 -2.87 6.49
N ALA A 58 -2.64 -1.72 7.13
CA ALA A 58 -2.49 -1.64 8.59
C ALA A 58 -3.83 -1.85 9.32
N PHE A 59 -4.93 -1.31 8.81
CA PHE A 59 -6.25 -1.60 9.37
C PHE A 59 -6.59 -3.08 9.23
N TYR A 60 -6.37 -3.66 8.04
CA TYR A 60 -6.61 -5.09 7.82
C TYR A 60 -5.72 -5.97 8.70
N ALA A 61 -4.41 -5.69 8.76
CA ALA A 61 -3.46 -6.39 9.62
C ALA A 61 -3.80 -6.24 11.12
N SER A 62 -4.52 -5.17 11.51
CA SER A 62 -5.08 -4.98 12.86
C SER A 62 -6.33 -5.82 13.15
N GLY A 63 -6.84 -6.59 12.17
CA GLY A 63 -8.01 -7.44 12.29
C GLY A 63 -9.34 -6.76 11.99
N TYR A 64 -9.36 -5.69 11.17
CA TYR A 64 -10.59 -5.13 10.63
C TYR A 64 -11.01 -5.87 9.36
N ALA A 65 -12.31 -6.11 9.20
CA ALA A 65 -12.85 -6.57 7.92
C ALA A 65 -12.78 -5.44 6.86
N PRO A 66 -12.62 -5.76 5.57
CA PRO A 66 -12.56 -4.75 4.50
C PRO A 66 -13.74 -3.79 4.49
N GLU A 67 -14.94 -4.26 4.81
CA GLU A 67 -16.16 -3.44 4.90
C GLU A 67 -16.13 -2.47 6.09
N GLU A 68 -15.59 -2.88 7.23
CA GLU A 68 -15.42 -2.01 8.40
C GLU A 68 -14.42 -0.88 8.08
N ILE A 69 -13.33 -1.20 7.36
CA ILE A 69 -12.34 -0.21 6.92
C ILE A 69 -12.99 0.78 5.94
N HIS A 70 -13.76 0.27 4.97
CA HIS A 70 -14.50 1.09 4.03
C HIS A 70 -15.45 2.04 4.75
N GLU A 71 -16.27 1.55 5.67
CA GLU A 71 -17.22 2.37 6.43
C GLU A 71 -16.52 3.47 7.25
N LEU A 72 -15.38 3.14 7.86
CA LEU A 72 -14.60 4.08 8.67
C LEU A 72 -14.00 5.20 7.80
N LEU A 73 -13.38 4.85 6.68
CA LEU A 73 -12.58 5.79 5.90
C LEU A 73 -13.40 6.55 4.85
N SER A 74 -14.46 5.96 4.29
CA SER A 74 -15.33 6.62 3.31
C SER A 74 -16.14 7.80 3.87
N LYS A 75 -16.35 7.82 5.19
CA LYS A 75 -17.02 8.93 5.90
C LYS A 75 -16.06 10.10 6.19
N THR A 76 -14.76 9.95 5.92
CA THR A 76 -13.73 10.92 6.29
C THR A 76 -13.19 11.61 5.03
N GLY A 77 -13.63 12.82 4.78
CA GLY A 77 -13.15 13.62 3.63
C GLY A 77 -11.80 14.27 3.89
N PHE A 78 -11.13 14.73 2.81
CA PHE A 78 -9.83 15.40 2.84
C PHE A 78 -9.77 16.55 3.87
N MET A 79 -10.78 17.42 3.90
CA MET A 79 -10.84 18.55 4.82
C MET A 79 -10.99 18.15 6.29
N GLN A 80 -11.51 16.94 6.54
CA GLN A 80 -11.62 16.40 7.91
C GLN A 80 -10.30 15.80 8.40
N MET A 81 -9.43 15.37 7.47
CA MET A 81 -8.12 14.78 7.77
C MET A 81 -7.00 15.83 7.85
N THR A 82 -7.19 17.00 7.25
CA THR A 82 -6.13 18.02 7.09
C THR A 82 -6.56 19.39 7.60
N SER A 83 -5.60 20.28 7.76
CA SER A 83 -5.82 21.70 8.00
C SER A 83 -4.72 22.50 7.32
N PHE A 84 -5.06 23.65 6.73
CA PHE A 84 -4.08 24.54 6.14
C PHE A 84 -3.04 24.98 7.19
N THR A 85 -1.78 25.04 6.78
CA THR A 85 -0.69 25.51 7.63
C THR A 85 0.31 26.33 6.82
N THR A 86 0.99 27.26 7.48
CA THR A 86 2.12 28.01 6.93
C THR A 86 3.46 27.55 7.50
N LYS A 87 3.44 26.48 8.32
CA LYS A 87 4.62 25.97 9.02
C LYS A 87 4.76 24.45 8.75
N GLY A 88 5.98 23.95 8.85
CA GLY A 88 6.24 22.50 8.83
C GLY A 88 6.54 21.90 7.46
N GLY A 89 6.83 22.72 6.45
CA GLY A 89 7.34 22.20 5.15
C GLY A 89 6.29 21.60 4.21
N GLY A 90 4.99 21.83 4.46
CA GLY A 90 3.88 21.41 3.61
C GLY A 90 2.72 22.40 3.65
N ILE A 91 1.82 22.34 2.69
CA ILE A 91 0.63 23.20 2.60
C ILE A 91 -0.41 22.81 3.66
N PHE A 92 -0.51 21.51 3.97
CA PHE A 92 -1.48 20.97 4.91
C PHE A 92 -0.81 20.20 6.05
N SER A 93 -1.23 20.53 7.27
CA SER A 93 -0.94 19.73 8.46
C SER A 93 -1.82 18.48 8.47
N THR A 94 -1.22 17.35 8.82
CA THR A 94 -1.86 16.02 8.91
C THR A 94 -2.17 15.60 10.36
N THR A 95 -2.13 16.56 11.32
CA THR A 95 -2.40 16.28 12.74
C THR A 95 -3.77 15.63 12.97
N LYS A 96 -4.79 16.08 12.24
CA LYS A 96 -6.13 15.49 12.34
C LYS A 96 -6.14 14.03 11.87
N PHE A 97 -5.40 13.73 10.80
CA PHE A 97 -5.27 12.37 10.29
C PHE A 97 -4.50 11.49 11.27
N LEU A 98 -3.41 11.99 11.86
CA LEU A 98 -2.71 11.27 12.93
C LEU A 98 -3.63 10.92 14.11
N ASN A 99 -4.49 11.85 14.52
CA ASN A 99 -5.44 11.63 15.61
C ASN A 99 -6.52 10.60 15.22
N LEU A 100 -6.99 10.61 13.97
CA LEU A 100 -7.91 9.61 13.45
C LEU A 100 -7.27 8.23 13.49
N LEU A 101 -6.04 8.08 13.00
CA LEU A 101 -5.29 6.82 13.06
C LEU A 101 -5.11 6.34 14.50
N LYS A 102 -4.63 7.21 15.40
CA LYS A 102 -4.46 6.88 16.83
C LYS A 102 -5.75 6.44 17.52
N LYS A 103 -6.88 7.02 17.14
CA LYS A 103 -8.19 6.70 17.71
C LYS A 103 -8.70 5.35 17.25
N ASN A 104 -8.49 5.00 15.98
CA ASN A 104 -9.16 3.86 15.35
C ASN A 104 -8.26 2.63 15.19
N LEU A 105 -6.92 2.75 15.15
CA LEU A 105 -6.05 1.59 15.11
C LEU A 105 -6.10 0.82 16.44
N ARG A 106 -6.26 -0.50 16.37
CA ARG A 106 -6.33 -1.42 17.52
C ARG A 106 -4.96 -1.61 18.18
N HIS A 107 -3.88 -1.43 17.41
CA HIS A 107 -2.48 -1.59 17.84
C HIS A 107 -1.74 -0.26 17.81
N ARG A 108 -0.77 -0.08 18.72
CA ARG A 108 0.01 1.15 18.82
C ARG A 108 1.35 1.08 18.10
N LYS A 109 1.89 -0.10 18.01
CA LYS A 109 3.17 -0.38 17.37
C LYS A 109 2.98 -1.29 16.15
N LEU A 110 3.87 -1.15 15.17
CA LEU A 110 3.85 -1.92 13.94
C LEU A 110 4.13 -3.41 14.20
N GLU A 111 5.07 -3.69 15.08
CA GLU A 111 5.45 -5.05 15.47
C GLU A 111 4.39 -5.81 16.30
N ASP A 112 3.38 -5.10 16.82
CA ASP A 112 2.27 -5.71 17.58
C ASP A 112 1.12 -6.17 16.67
N LEU A 113 1.19 -5.94 15.36
CA LEU A 113 0.14 -6.33 14.43
C LEU A 113 0.00 -7.86 14.35
N PRO A 114 -1.23 -8.43 14.41
CA PRO A 114 -1.47 -9.87 14.26
C PRO A 114 -0.94 -10.45 12.94
N THR A 115 -1.08 -9.72 11.84
CA THR A 115 -0.41 -10.03 10.58
C THR A 115 0.81 -9.12 10.46
N PRO A 116 2.04 -9.67 10.38
CA PRO A 116 3.25 -8.89 10.17
C PRO A 116 3.13 -7.92 9.00
N MET A 117 3.64 -6.70 9.17
CA MET A 117 3.56 -5.70 8.13
C MET A 117 4.87 -4.92 7.97
N ARG A 118 5.20 -4.58 6.72
CA ARG A 118 6.26 -3.63 6.36
C ARG A 118 5.66 -2.40 5.71
N ILE A 119 6.04 -1.23 6.21
CA ILE A 119 5.55 0.05 5.68
C ILE A 119 6.72 0.82 5.11
N VAL A 120 6.57 1.27 3.86
CA VAL A 120 7.62 2.03 3.17
C VAL A 120 7.33 3.52 3.25
N ALA A 121 8.33 4.29 3.66
CA ALA A 121 8.37 5.74 3.54
C ALA A 121 9.68 6.16 2.84
N THR A 122 9.80 7.43 2.48
CA THR A 122 11.04 8.01 1.95
C THR A 122 11.74 8.78 3.03
N ASP A 123 12.98 8.44 3.33
CA ASP A 123 13.87 9.21 4.22
C ASP A 123 14.49 10.37 3.43
N LEU A 124 14.11 11.61 3.76
CA LEU A 124 14.64 12.80 3.10
C LEU A 124 16.08 13.13 3.51
N ASN A 125 16.52 12.65 4.68
CA ASN A 125 17.88 12.90 5.15
C ASN A 125 18.90 12.02 4.42
N GLN A 126 18.52 10.76 4.16
CA GLN A 126 19.36 9.79 3.46
C GLN A 126 19.14 9.81 1.94
N GLY A 127 17.97 10.25 1.47
CA GLY A 127 17.61 10.22 0.05
C GLY A 127 17.31 8.81 -0.47
N GLU A 128 16.72 7.96 0.37
CA GLU A 128 16.45 6.55 0.05
C GLU A 128 15.09 6.07 0.61
N PRO A 129 14.56 4.93 0.09
CA PRO A 129 13.38 4.32 0.68
C PRO A 129 13.74 3.67 2.02
N HIS A 130 12.93 3.90 3.04
CA HIS A 130 13.03 3.26 4.35
C HIS A 130 11.88 2.28 4.56
N VAL A 131 12.21 1.04 4.95
CA VAL A 131 11.23 -0.01 5.24
C VAL A 131 11.10 -0.16 6.75
N PHE A 132 10.00 0.32 7.31
CA PHE A 132 9.68 0.13 8.72
C PHE A 132 9.17 -1.28 8.97
N THR A 133 9.70 -1.91 10.02
CA THR A 133 9.27 -3.22 10.55
C THR A 133 8.78 -3.13 11.98
N GLU A 134 9.09 -2.02 12.67
CA GLU A 134 8.71 -1.74 14.06
C GLU A 134 8.53 -0.25 14.29
N GLY A 135 7.94 0.13 15.43
CA GLY A 135 7.78 1.52 15.85
C GLY A 135 6.33 2.01 15.91
N PRO A 136 6.12 3.34 16.08
CA PRO A 136 4.80 3.92 16.34
C PRO A 136 3.90 3.88 15.11
N LEU A 137 3.03 2.87 15.01
CA LEU A 137 2.22 2.51 13.83
C LEU A 137 1.54 3.72 13.18
N ALA A 138 0.76 4.51 13.93
CA ALA A 138 0.03 5.65 13.38
C ALA A 138 0.96 6.70 12.77
N LYS A 139 2.16 6.89 13.35
CA LYS A 139 3.13 7.88 12.89
C LYS A 139 3.86 7.39 11.64
N ILE A 140 4.14 6.09 11.55
CA ILE A 140 4.73 5.43 10.38
C ILE A 140 3.77 5.47 9.19
N ILE A 141 2.49 5.15 9.39
CA ILE A 141 1.45 5.28 8.35
C ILE A 141 1.37 6.73 7.85
N LEU A 142 1.39 7.69 8.78
CA LEU A 142 1.38 9.11 8.42
C LEU A 142 2.59 9.48 7.58
N ALA A 143 3.79 9.05 7.96
CA ALA A 143 5.03 9.27 7.20
C ALA A 143 4.94 8.71 5.79
N SER A 144 4.50 7.44 5.68
CA SER A 144 4.28 6.75 4.40
C SER A 144 3.25 7.44 3.48
N SER A 145 2.37 8.28 4.05
CA SER A 145 1.26 8.95 3.33
C SER A 145 1.44 10.46 3.23
N SER A 146 2.57 11.01 3.65
CA SER A 146 2.86 12.45 3.61
C SER A 146 3.44 12.85 2.26
N ILE A 147 2.58 13.07 1.26
CA ILE A 147 2.98 13.52 -0.09
C ILE A 147 3.75 14.83 0.03
N PRO A 148 5.02 14.89 -0.47
CA PRO A 148 5.84 16.10 -0.43
C PRO A 148 5.13 17.32 -0.99
N ILE A 149 5.41 18.50 -0.41
CA ILE A 149 4.79 19.80 -0.73
C ILE A 149 3.33 19.88 -0.25
N LEU A 150 2.52 18.84 -0.50
CA LEU A 150 1.11 18.85 -0.12
C LEU A 150 0.93 18.70 1.40
N PHE A 151 1.61 17.71 2.00
CA PHE A 151 1.55 17.44 3.43
C PHE A 151 2.88 17.74 4.12
N CYS A 152 2.79 18.13 5.39
CA CYS A 152 3.98 18.29 6.21
C CYS A 152 4.71 16.95 6.35
N PRO A 153 6.05 16.92 6.18
CA PRO A 153 6.87 15.77 6.51
C PRO A 153 6.71 15.32 7.97
N VAL A 154 7.05 14.07 8.24
CA VAL A 154 6.94 13.46 9.58
C VAL A 154 8.32 13.11 10.10
N GLU A 155 8.65 13.61 11.30
CA GLU A 155 9.90 13.27 11.98
C GLU A 155 9.73 12.01 12.82
N ILE A 156 10.60 11.01 12.64
CA ILE A 156 10.68 9.77 13.44
C ILE A 156 12.15 9.54 13.76
N ASP A 157 12.51 9.45 15.04
CA ASP A 157 13.84 9.15 15.55
C ASP A 157 14.96 10.02 14.94
N GLY A 158 14.68 11.31 14.74
CA GLY A 158 15.62 12.30 14.20
C GLY A 158 15.73 12.33 12.67
N HIS A 159 14.99 11.48 11.95
CA HIS A 159 14.89 11.48 10.50
C HIS A 159 13.57 12.06 10.03
N THR A 160 13.59 12.71 8.87
CA THR A 160 12.43 13.35 8.24
C THR A 160 11.91 12.49 7.12
N TYR A 161 10.65 12.04 7.23
CA TYR A 161 10.02 11.14 6.28
C TYR A 161 8.90 11.80 5.50
N VAL A 162 8.77 11.37 4.24
CA VAL A 162 7.65 11.70 3.36
C VAL A 162 7.10 10.42 2.70
N ASP A 163 6.08 10.58 1.87
CA ASP A 163 5.41 9.47 1.17
C ASP A 163 6.41 8.53 0.49
N GLY A 164 6.26 7.23 0.76
CA GLY A 164 7.14 6.20 0.21
C GLY A 164 7.06 6.09 -1.31
N GLY A 165 5.97 6.57 -1.90
CA GLY A 165 5.78 6.58 -3.35
C GLY A 165 6.84 7.35 -4.12
N LEU A 166 7.58 8.26 -3.47
CA LEU A 166 8.68 8.97 -4.11
C LEU A 166 9.79 8.02 -4.61
N PHE A 167 10.12 6.96 -3.86
CA PHE A 167 11.17 5.99 -4.22
C PHE A 167 10.64 4.57 -4.42
N ARG A 168 9.59 4.15 -3.70
CA ARG A 168 9.02 2.80 -3.79
C ARG A 168 7.51 2.82 -3.58
N ASN A 169 6.79 3.16 -4.65
CA ASN A 169 5.34 3.25 -4.60
C ASN A 169 4.65 1.89 -4.48
N PHE A 170 5.28 0.82 -4.97
CA PHE A 170 4.76 -0.53 -4.93
C PHE A 170 5.77 -1.46 -4.23
N PRO A 171 5.55 -1.82 -2.94
CA PRO A 171 6.62 -2.34 -2.10
C PRO A 171 6.77 -3.88 -2.10
N VAL A 172 6.68 -4.55 -3.26
CA VAL A 172 6.84 -6.01 -3.39
C VAL A 172 8.20 -6.46 -2.91
N THR A 173 9.25 -5.77 -3.34
CA THR A 173 10.63 -6.08 -2.97
C THR A 173 10.91 -5.90 -1.48
N ALA A 174 10.02 -5.23 -0.74
CA ALA A 174 10.14 -5.17 0.72
C ALA A 174 9.85 -6.50 1.43
N ILE A 175 9.13 -7.44 0.77
CA ILE A 175 8.75 -8.75 1.34
C ILE A 175 9.13 -9.94 0.44
N ARG A 176 9.59 -9.71 -0.79
CA ARG A 176 9.82 -10.76 -1.79
C ARG A 176 10.72 -11.89 -1.31
N GLU A 177 11.82 -11.54 -0.66
CA GLU A 177 12.81 -12.51 -0.22
C GLU A 177 12.29 -13.46 0.87
N ASP A 178 11.27 -13.02 1.62
CA ASP A 178 10.69 -13.78 2.73
C ASP A 178 9.46 -14.60 2.32
N CYS A 179 8.93 -14.44 1.09
CA CYS A 179 7.69 -15.06 0.65
C CYS A 179 7.90 -16.09 -0.47
N GLU A 180 7.22 -17.24 -0.38
CA GLU A 180 7.19 -18.19 -1.50
C GLU A 180 6.41 -17.60 -2.68
N GLU A 181 5.22 -17.07 -2.44
CA GLU A 181 4.38 -16.40 -3.43
C GLU A 181 4.00 -14.98 -2.95
N VAL A 182 3.96 -14.01 -3.86
CA VAL A 182 3.52 -12.64 -3.58
C VAL A 182 2.40 -12.24 -4.53
N ILE A 183 1.26 -11.86 -3.95
CA ILE A 183 0.19 -11.14 -4.65
C ILE A 183 0.50 -9.65 -4.50
N GLY A 184 0.48 -8.91 -5.60
CA GLY A 184 0.66 -7.46 -5.58
C GLY A 184 -0.49 -6.74 -6.26
N MET A 185 -1.02 -5.67 -5.62
CA MET A 185 -2.01 -4.76 -6.22
C MET A 185 -1.36 -3.41 -6.50
N ASN A 186 -1.15 -3.09 -7.77
CA ASN A 186 -0.62 -1.81 -8.23
C ASN A 186 -1.76 -0.90 -8.73
N LEU A 187 -1.96 0.24 -8.07
CA LEU A 187 -2.98 1.25 -8.39
C LEU A 187 -2.52 2.29 -9.42
N GLY A 188 -1.30 2.19 -9.89
CA GLY A 188 -0.69 3.17 -10.78
C GLY A 188 -0.11 2.55 -12.04
N PRO A 189 -0.86 1.76 -12.86
CA PRO A 189 -0.32 1.25 -14.12
C PRO A 189 0.11 2.41 -15.03
N MET A 190 1.26 2.25 -15.71
CA MET A 190 1.76 3.26 -16.63
C MET A 190 0.84 3.39 -17.84
N GLN A 191 0.39 4.61 -18.12
CA GLN A 191 -0.48 4.90 -19.24
C GLN A 191 0.00 6.11 -20.04
N SER A 192 -0.17 6.06 -21.34
CA SER A 192 -0.05 7.25 -22.20
C SER A 192 -1.19 8.22 -21.90
N ALA A 193 -0.91 9.52 -21.93
CA ALA A 193 -1.89 10.55 -21.73
C ALA A 193 -1.55 11.77 -22.61
N GLU A 194 -2.58 12.42 -23.13
CA GLU A 194 -2.44 13.76 -23.70
C GLU A 194 -2.40 14.77 -22.57
N ILE A 195 -1.40 15.64 -22.56
CA ILE A 195 -1.15 16.59 -21.48
C ILE A 195 -1.43 18.00 -21.96
N PRO A 196 -2.34 18.76 -21.36
CA PRO A 196 -2.48 20.18 -21.60
C PRO A 196 -1.17 20.92 -21.29
N MET A 197 -0.76 21.83 -22.18
CA MET A 197 0.52 22.55 -22.08
C MET A 197 0.43 23.72 -21.09
N ASN A 198 0.19 23.41 -19.81
CA ASN A 198 0.28 24.39 -18.72
C ASN A 198 1.09 23.83 -17.54
N ILE A 199 1.63 24.72 -16.74
CA ILE A 199 2.57 24.39 -15.65
C ILE A 199 1.97 23.38 -14.68
N LYS A 200 0.69 23.51 -14.31
CA LYS A 200 0.02 22.64 -13.35
C LYS A 200 -0.07 21.19 -13.86
N ASP A 201 -0.54 21.02 -15.10
CA ASP A 201 -0.74 19.67 -15.66
C ASP A 201 0.59 18.99 -15.97
N ILE A 202 1.60 19.77 -16.44
CA ILE A 202 2.96 19.26 -16.62
C ILE A 202 3.57 18.83 -15.27
N ALA A 203 3.45 19.64 -14.22
CA ALA A 203 3.95 19.31 -12.90
C ALA A 203 3.26 18.07 -12.32
N ASN A 204 1.94 17.98 -12.44
CA ASN A 204 1.18 16.81 -12.02
C ASN A 204 1.61 15.55 -12.78
N ARG A 205 1.80 15.64 -14.09
CA ARG A 205 2.25 14.50 -14.89
C ARG A 205 3.68 14.08 -14.56
N ALA A 206 4.58 15.03 -14.39
CA ALA A 206 5.95 14.72 -13.99
C ALA A 206 5.99 13.99 -12.65
N TRP A 207 5.19 14.46 -11.67
CA TRP A 207 5.03 13.82 -10.38
C TRP A 207 4.49 12.40 -10.50
N GLU A 208 3.42 12.21 -11.28
CA GLU A 208 2.83 10.91 -11.55
C GLU A 208 3.84 9.93 -12.18
N LEU A 209 4.67 10.40 -13.12
CA LEU A 209 5.70 9.58 -13.77
C LEU A 209 6.77 9.12 -12.78
N ILE A 210 7.19 9.96 -11.83
CA ILE A 210 8.14 9.59 -10.77
C ILE A 210 7.58 8.42 -9.96
N PHE A 211 6.34 8.53 -9.50
CA PHE A 211 5.71 7.48 -8.69
C PHE A 211 5.51 6.15 -9.44
N ARG A 212 5.28 6.22 -10.75
CA ARG A 212 5.04 5.03 -11.58
C ARG A 212 6.32 4.36 -12.06
N GLN A 213 7.33 5.15 -12.40
CA GLN A 213 8.60 4.59 -12.90
C GLN A 213 9.26 3.68 -11.87
N ASN A 214 9.14 3.98 -10.59
CA ASN A 214 9.75 3.18 -9.53
C ASN A 214 8.98 1.87 -9.21
N THR A 215 7.82 1.61 -9.84
CA THR A 215 7.05 0.37 -9.63
C THR A 215 7.50 -0.78 -10.53
N THR A 216 8.23 -0.52 -11.60
CA THR A 216 8.58 -1.53 -12.60
C THR A 216 9.33 -2.75 -12.02
N PRO A 217 10.36 -2.60 -11.17
CA PRO A 217 11.04 -3.76 -10.58
C PRO A 217 10.10 -4.59 -9.67
N ASP A 218 9.23 -3.90 -8.93
CA ASP A 218 8.28 -4.53 -8.02
C ASP A 218 7.18 -5.29 -8.78
N CYS A 219 6.70 -4.76 -9.92
CA CYS A 219 5.76 -5.48 -10.80
C CYS A 219 6.37 -6.79 -11.30
N ALA A 220 7.64 -6.78 -11.71
CA ALA A 220 8.34 -7.97 -12.19
C ALA A 220 8.61 -9.00 -11.07
N ALA A 221 8.60 -8.57 -9.81
CA ALA A 221 8.84 -9.43 -8.65
C ALA A 221 7.57 -10.12 -8.10
N CYS A 222 6.37 -9.75 -8.60
CA CYS A 222 5.11 -10.41 -8.23
C CYS A 222 4.98 -11.78 -8.89
N ASP A 223 4.39 -12.74 -8.17
CA ASP A 223 3.87 -13.97 -8.75
C ASP A 223 2.46 -13.75 -9.35
N TYR A 224 1.67 -12.89 -8.70
CA TYR A 224 0.32 -12.50 -9.13
C TYR A 224 0.19 -10.98 -9.07
N LEU A 225 0.29 -10.33 -10.21
CA LEU A 225 0.15 -8.87 -10.34
C LEU A 225 -1.29 -8.51 -10.67
N LEU A 226 -1.89 -7.68 -9.81
CA LEU A 226 -3.22 -7.10 -10.00
C LEU A 226 -3.07 -5.64 -10.43
N GLU A 227 -3.44 -5.34 -11.67
CA GLU A 227 -3.45 -3.99 -12.24
C GLU A 227 -4.69 -3.76 -13.07
N THR A 228 -5.24 -2.55 -13.02
CA THR A 228 -6.32 -2.14 -13.92
C THR A 228 -6.31 -0.64 -14.13
N SER A 229 -6.58 -0.23 -15.37
CA SER A 229 -6.74 1.17 -15.74
C SER A 229 -8.05 1.78 -15.24
N GLU A 230 -9.02 0.96 -14.85
CA GLU A 230 -10.33 1.42 -14.38
C GLU A 230 -10.23 2.36 -13.17
N VAL A 231 -9.27 2.10 -12.26
CA VAL A 231 -9.03 2.96 -11.09
C VAL A 231 -8.51 4.36 -11.47
N MET A 232 -7.96 4.52 -12.69
CA MET A 232 -7.39 5.79 -13.15
C MET A 232 -8.45 6.81 -13.55
N LYS A 233 -9.71 6.39 -13.70
CA LYS A 233 -10.85 7.27 -14.02
C LYS A 233 -11.22 8.20 -12.87
N PHE A 234 -10.74 7.92 -11.65
CA PHE A 234 -11.12 8.64 -10.43
C PHE A 234 -10.05 9.63 -9.99
N GLY A 235 -10.51 10.81 -9.56
CA GLY A 235 -9.65 11.87 -9.03
C GLY A 235 -8.99 11.51 -7.70
N MET A 236 -7.87 12.16 -7.38
CA MET A 236 -7.03 11.86 -6.21
C MET A 236 -7.78 11.93 -4.86
N PHE A 237 -8.81 12.79 -4.74
CA PHE A 237 -9.56 13.01 -3.49
C PHE A 237 -11.06 12.76 -3.62
N GLU A 238 -11.48 11.97 -4.61
CA GLU A 238 -12.88 11.67 -4.92
C GLU A 238 -13.43 10.55 -4.02
N VAL A 239 -13.68 10.87 -2.74
CA VAL A 239 -14.14 9.89 -1.73
C VAL A 239 -15.49 9.24 -2.14
N SER A 240 -16.34 9.95 -2.89
CA SER A 240 -17.61 9.43 -3.41
C SER A 240 -17.45 8.17 -4.28
N ALA A 241 -16.26 7.97 -4.86
CA ALA A 241 -15.94 6.80 -5.67
C ALA A 241 -15.52 5.55 -4.86
N SER A 242 -15.46 5.64 -3.53
CA SER A 242 -14.92 4.59 -2.66
C SER A 242 -15.58 3.22 -2.85
N GLU A 243 -16.90 3.17 -2.94
CA GLU A 243 -17.66 1.92 -3.16
C GLU A 243 -17.37 1.32 -4.54
N GLN A 244 -17.34 2.17 -5.58
CA GLN A 244 -17.02 1.73 -6.93
C GLN A 244 -15.58 1.22 -7.04
N LEU A 245 -14.63 1.89 -6.40
CA LEU A 245 -13.23 1.46 -6.35
C LEU A 245 -13.09 0.10 -5.63
N MET A 246 -13.78 -0.09 -4.51
CA MET A 246 -13.81 -1.38 -3.81
C MET A 246 -14.36 -2.49 -4.71
N LYS A 247 -15.44 -2.22 -5.44
CA LYS A 247 -16.00 -3.17 -6.41
C LYS A 247 -15.00 -3.52 -7.53
N ILE A 248 -14.31 -2.53 -8.09
CA ILE A 248 -13.30 -2.74 -9.14
C ILE A 248 -12.18 -3.67 -8.62
N GLY A 249 -11.67 -3.42 -7.41
CA GLY A 249 -10.64 -4.28 -6.81
C GLY A 249 -11.11 -5.72 -6.57
N TYR A 250 -12.35 -5.89 -6.15
CA TYR A 250 -12.95 -7.21 -5.95
C TYR A 250 -13.08 -8.01 -7.26
N GLU A 251 -13.64 -7.39 -8.30
CA GLU A 251 -13.81 -8.06 -9.60
C GLU A 251 -12.45 -8.37 -10.25
N LEU A 252 -11.48 -7.48 -10.12
CA LEU A 252 -10.11 -7.74 -10.60
C LEU A 252 -9.48 -8.93 -9.88
N ALA A 253 -9.53 -8.98 -8.55
CA ALA A 253 -8.99 -10.10 -7.78
C ALA A 253 -9.67 -11.42 -8.14
N LYS A 254 -10.99 -11.42 -8.32
CA LYS A 254 -11.78 -12.58 -8.72
C LYS A 254 -11.39 -13.10 -10.11
N ALA A 255 -11.12 -12.20 -11.04
CA ALA A 255 -10.70 -12.57 -12.40
C ALA A 255 -9.29 -13.17 -12.40
N GLU A 256 -8.33 -12.47 -11.78
CA GLU A 256 -6.91 -12.80 -11.87
C GLU A 256 -6.48 -13.93 -10.91
N LEU A 257 -7.06 -14.00 -9.71
CA LEU A 257 -6.69 -15.01 -8.70
C LEU A 257 -7.51 -16.29 -8.76
N GLY A 258 -8.54 -16.36 -9.62
CA GLY A 258 -9.34 -17.57 -9.80
C GLY A 258 -8.53 -18.85 -10.07
N PRO A 259 -7.47 -18.83 -10.92
CA PRO A 259 -6.58 -19.97 -11.13
C PRO A 259 -5.81 -20.40 -9.88
N LEU A 260 -5.29 -19.44 -9.10
CA LEU A 260 -4.59 -19.72 -7.83
C LEU A 260 -5.51 -20.42 -6.83
N VAL A 261 -6.74 -19.94 -6.67
CA VAL A 261 -7.74 -20.53 -5.77
C VAL A 261 -8.02 -21.99 -6.16
N LYS A 262 -8.18 -22.27 -7.45
CA LYS A 262 -8.39 -23.64 -7.94
C LYS A 262 -7.19 -24.55 -7.65
N LYS A 263 -5.96 -24.06 -7.88
CA LYS A 263 -4.71 -24.79 -7.59
C LYS A 263 -4.64 -25.16 -6.10
N LYS A 264 -4.84 -24.20 -5.19
CA LYS A 264 -4.75 -24.44 -3.74
C LYS A 264 -5.87 -25.36 -3.21
N LYS A 265 -7.06 -25.32 -3.78
CA LYS A 265 -8.16 -26.27 -3.44
C LYS A 265 -7.90 -27.68 -3.96
N GLY A 266 -7.24 -27.82 -5.11
CA GLY A 266 -6.88 -29.11 -5.70
C GLY A 266 -5.76 -29.86 -4.96
N THR A 267 -4.88 -29.15 -4.25
CA THR A 267 -3.80 -29.73 -3.43
C THR A 267 -4.25 -30.16 -2.03
N LYS A 268 -5.44 -29.76 -1.59
CA LYS A 268 -6.07 -30.21 -0.32
C LYS A 268 -7.03 -31.40 -0.49
N LYS A 269 -6.72 -32.38 -1.40
CA LYS A 269 -7.41 -33.67 -1.36
C LYS A 269 -6.73 -34.57 -0.32
N PRO A 270 -7.55 -35.30 0.49
CA PRO A 270 -7.11 -36.07 1.65
C PRO A 270 -6.15 -37.20 1.32
#